data_d6eb4d8bc69664d524277d933c0c4c51
#
_entry.id   d6eb4d8bc69664d524277d933c0c4c51
#
_cell.length_a   1.000
_cell.length_b   1.000
_cell.length_c   1.000
_cell.angle_alpha   90.00
_cell.angle_beta   90.00
_cell.angle_gamma   90.00
#
_symmetry.space_group_name_H-M   'P 1'
#
loop_
_entity.id
_entity.type
_entity.pdbx_description
1 polymer ?
#
loop_
_entity_poly.entity_id
_entity_poly.type
_entity_poly.pdbx_seq_one_letter_code
_entity_poly.pdbx_strand_id
1 'polypeptide(L)'
;MTTSETSRYVRLHVELVLEVAEPEALTEAALERIAADEYMQDTERAQAGSAVREDPAEALAYLVDPVDFVSQVPGVDLAQASWSCEEIEYDPEAEEWDLDEDEN
;
A
#
# COMPACT_ATOMS: atom_id res chain seq x y z
N MET A 1 27.46 25.82 6.85
CA MET A 1 27.10 26.20 6.97
C MET A 1 25.81 26.34 7.05
N THR A 2 25.32 26.85 6.99
CA THR A 2 23.99 27.10 7.26
C THR A 2 23.03 26.57 6.31
N THR A 3 23.50 25.95 5.29
CA THR A 3 22.61 25.40 4.30
C THR A 3 21.75 24.31 4.86
N SER A 4 22.16 23.75 5.95
CA SER A 4 21.34 22.69 6.54
C SER A 4 19.98 23.19 6.97
N GLU A 5 19.86 24.48 7.11
CA GLU A 5 18.59 25.02 7.52
C GLU A 5 17.55 25.00 6.45
N THR A 6 17.96 24.79 5.21
CA THR A 6 17.01 24.81 4.13
C THR A 6 16.71 23.41 3.66
N SER A 7 16.38 22.55 4.59
CA SER A 7 15.98 21.20 4.23
C SER A 7 14.80 21.22 3.28
N ARG A 8 14.82 20.33 2.34
CA ARG A 8 13.77 20.22 1.37
C ARG A 8 13.09 18.88 1.50
N TYR A 9 11.78 18.89 1.38
CA TYR A 9 10.99 17.67 1.47
C TYR A 9 10.10 17.54 0.26
N VAL A 10 9.99 16.33 -0.24
CA VAL A 10 9.15 16.04 -1.39
C VAL A 10 8.19 14.95 -0.96
N ARG A 11 6.89 15.18 -1.20
CA ARG A 11 5.90 14.14 -0.95
C ARG A 11 5.63 13.40 -2.24
N LEU A 12 5.84 12.10 -2.20
CA LEU A 12 5.49 11.26 -3.32
C LEU A 12 4.09 10.72 -3.08
N HIS A 13 3.21 11.01 -3.99
CA HIS A 13 1.82 10.56 -3.88
C HIS A 13 1.53 9.64 -5.04
N VAL A 14 1.15 8.40 -4.73
CA VAL A 14 0.93 7.37 -5.74
C VAL A 14 -0.45 6.77 -5.53
N GLU A 15 -1.15 6.59 -6.61
CA GLU A 15 -2.42 5.88 -6.56
C GLU A 15 -2.36 4.73 -7.54
N LEU A 16 -2.64 3.53 -7.05
CA LEU A 16 -2.64 2.32 -7.87
C LEU A 16 -3.97 1.61 -7.67
N VAL A 17 -4.56 1.22 -8.77
CA VAL A 17 -5.77 0.42 -8.74
C VAL A 17 -5.44 -0.93 -9.31
N LEU A 18 -5.66 -1.98 -8.53
CA LEU A 18 -5.32 -3.32 -8.93
C LEU A 18 -6.57 -4.18 -9.00
N GLU A 19 -6.62 -5.02 -10.00
CA GLU A 19 -7.71 -5.97 -10.12
C GLU A 19 -7.35 -7.22 -9.33
N VAL A 20 -8.26 -7.65 -8.45
CA VAL A 20 -8.04 -8.88 -7.69
C VAL A 20 -8.49 -10.04 -8.58
N ALA A 21 -7.55 -10.55 -9.36
CA ALA A 21 -7.87 -11.58 -10.34
C ALA A 21 -8.04 -12.95 -9.68
N GLU A 22 -7.30 -13.20 -8.62
CA GLU A 22 -7.38 -14.48 -7.92
C GLU A 22 -7.45 -14.22 -6.42
N PRO A 23 -8.66 -14.01 -5.92
CA PRO A 23 -8.80 -13.65 -4.51
C PRO A 23 -8.21 -14.68 -3.56
N GLU A 24 -8.33 -15.95 -3.90
CA GLU A 24 -7.83 -16.98 -3.00
C GLU A 24 -6.31 -16.95 -2.92
N ALA A 25 -5.65 -16.70 -4.04
CA ALA A 25 -4.21 -16.62 -4.02
C ALA A 25 -3.74 -15.44 -3.18
N LEU A 26 -4.45 -14.33 -3.29
CA LEU A 26 -4.10 -13.15 -2.52
C LEU A 26 -4.26 -13.43 -1.03
N THR A 27 -5.39 -14.03 -0.66
CA THR A 27 -5.64 -14.33 0.74
C THR A 27 -4.60 -15.31 1.29
N GLU A 28 -4.28 -16.34 0.53
CA GLU A 28 -3.32 -17.33 1.01
C GLU A 28 -1.94 -16.71 1.21
N ALA A 29 -1.53 -15.83 0.29
CA ALA A 29 -0.23 -15.17 0.44
C ALA A 29 -0.21 -14.30 1.69
N ALA A 30 -1.30 -13.61 1.96
CA ALA A 30 -1.35 -12.77 3.15
C ALA A 30 -1.33 -13.62 4.41
N LEU A 31 -2.05 -14.75 4.39
CA LEU A 31 -2.04 -15.62 5.55
C LEU A 31 -0.65 -16.19 5.81
N GLU A 32 0.08 -16.51 4.75
CA GLU A 32 1.44 -16.98 4.93
C GLU A 32 2.33 -15.91 5.51
N ARG A 33 2.14 -14.68 5.08
CA ARG A 33 2.92 -13.58 5.62
C ARG A 33 2.63 -13.40 7.11
N ILE A 34 1.36 -13.49 7.48
CA ILE A 34 0.97 -13.37 8.87
C ILE A 34 1.55 -14.51 9.69
N ALA A 35 1.50 -15.73 9.17
CA ALA A 35 2.00 -16.89 9.88
C ALA A 35 3.50 -16.82 10.10
N ALA A 36 4.21 -16.17 9.17
CA ALA A 36 5.66 -16.08 9.27
C ALA A 36 6.14 -14.98 10.21
N ASP A 37 5.24 -14.13 10.67
CA ASP A 37 5.62 -13.00 11.53
C ASP A 37 5.81 -13.50 12.95
N GLU A 38 7.05 -13.58 13.37
CA GLU A 38 7.39 -14.10 14.69
C GLU A 38 6.96 -13.19 15.82
N TYR A 39 6.81 -11.92 15.52
CA TYR A 39 6.53 -10.94 16.55
C TYR A 39 5.06 -10.76 16.80
N MET A 40 4.21 -11.37 16.01
CA MET A 40 2.78 -11.23 16.15
C MET A 40 2.26 -12.24 17.16
N GLN A 41 1.43 -11.75 18.08
CA GLN A 41 0.85 -12.61 19.08
C GLN A 41 -0.30 -13.41 18.51
N ASP A 42 -0.67 -14.48 19.23
CA ASP A 42 -1.67 -15.40 18.72
C ASP A 42 -3.02 -14.71 18.47
N THR A 43 -3.44 -13.84 19.39
CA THR A 43 -4.69 -13.13 19.19
C THR A 43 -4.62 -12.20 18.00
N GLU A 44 -3.51 -11.51 17.85
CA GLU A 44 -3.34 -10.65 16.70
C GLU A 44 -3.34 -11.45 15.41
N ARG A 45 -2.69 -12.62 15.46
CA ARG A 45 -2.61 -13.44 14.26
C ARG A 45 -4.00 -13.94 13.85
N ALA A 46 -4.82 -14.30 14.82
CA ALA A 46 -6.16 -14.74 14.53
C ALA A 46 -7.01 -13.60 13.94
N GLN A 47 -6.86 -12.41 14.50
CA GLN A 47 -7.62 -11.28 14.01
C GLN A 47 -7.17 -10.88 12.62
N ALA A 48 -5.87 -10.87 12.39
CA ALA A 48 -5.33 -10.54 11.08
C ALA A 48 -5.78 -11.54 10.04
N GLY A 49 -5.76 -12.82 10.40
CA GLY A 49 -6.21 -13.84 9.48
C GLY A 49 -7.67 -13.69 9.10
N SER A 50 -8.51 -13.34 10.08
CA SER A 50 -9.91 -13.13 9.81
C SER A 50 -10.10 -11.93 8.88
N ALA A 51 -9.37 -10.86 9.14
CA ALA A 51 -9.50 -9.64 8.35
C ALA A 51 -9.12 -9.88 6.89
N VAL A 52 -8.03 -10.59 6.65
CA VAL A 52 -7.60 -10.80 5.28
C VAL A 52 -8.53 -11.75 4.53
N ARG A 53 -9.22 -12.64 5.25
CA ARG A 53 -10.19 -13.50 4.59
C ARG A 53 -11.43 -12.75 4.17
N GLU A 54 -11.75 -11.69 4.87
CA GLU A 54 -12.98 -10.95 4.59
C GLU A 54 -12.77 -9.80 3.63
N ASP A 55 -11.57 -9.28 3.54
CA ASP A 55 -11.34 -8.04 2.79
C ASP A 55 -10.06 -8.14 1.99
N PRO A 56 -10.15 -8.15 0.66
CA PRO A 56 -8.95 -8.21 -0.16
C PRO A 56 -8.02 -7.01 0.04
N ALA A 57 -8.57 -5.87 0.41
CA ALA A 57 -7.71 -4.72 0.68
C ALA A 57 -6.83 -4.97 1.88
N GLU A 58 -7.35 -5.65 2.90
CA GLU A 58 -6.54 -6.01 4.05
C GLU A 58 -5.43 -6.98 3.66
N ALA A 59 -5.77 -7.95 2.81
CA ALA A 59 -4.75 -8.88 2.35
C ALA A 59 -3.66 -8.17 1.58
N LEU A 60 -4.03 -7.26 0.71
CA LEU A 60 -3.05 -6.53 -0.07
C LEU A 60 -2.16 -5.69 0.83
N ALA A 61 -2.73 -5.09 1.87
CA ALA A 61 -1.96 -4.23 2.76
C ALA A 61 -0.84 -4.99 3.46
N TYR A 62 -1.04 -6.29 3.70
CA TYR A 62 0.01 -7.09 4.32
C TYR A 62 1.11 -7.44 3.34
N LEU A 63 0.86 -7.34 2.05
CA LEU A 63 1.80 -7.83 1.04
C LEU A 63 2.59 -6.75 0.36
N VAL A 64 2.11 -5.52 0.37
CA VAL A 64 2.84 -4.44 -0.29
C VAL A 64 3.77 -3.76 0.67
N ASP A 65 4.84 -3.21 0.12
CA ASP A 65 5.82 -2.46 0.91
C ASP A 65 6.18 -1.20 0.13
N PRO A 66 5.40 -0.14 0.30
CA PRO A 66 5.66 1.09 -0.46
C PRO A 66 7.01 1.72 -0.17
N VAL A 67 7.59 1.43 0.98
CA VAL A 67 8.90 1.97 1.30
C VAL A 67 9.94 1.49 0.30
N ASP A 68 9.77 0.28 -0.22
CA ASP A 68 10.68 -0.26 -1.21
C ASP A 68 10.75 0.61 -2.47
N PHE A 69 9.68 1.31 -2.77
CA PHE A 69 9.66 2.18 -3.94
C PHE A 69 10.83 3.14 -3.95
N VAL A 70 11.20 3.62 -2.79
CA VAL A 70 12.18 4.70 -2.70
C VAL A 70 13.46 4.25 -2.04
N SER A 71 13.56 2.99 -1.65
CA SER A 71 14.71 2.55 -0.87
C SER A 71 16.01 2.63 -1.66
N GLN A 72 15.93 2.61 -2.99
CA GLN A 72 17.12 2.64 -3.81
C GLN A 72 17.34 3.96 -4.52
N VAL A 73 16.55 4.96 -4.20
CA VAL A 73 16.71 6.26 -4.82
C VAL A 73 17.84 7.00 -4.11
N PRO A 74 18.91 7.34 -4.83
CA PRO A 74 20.02 8.04 -4.18
C PRO A 74 19.65 9.48 -3.87
N GLY A 75 20.21 9.97 -2.79
CA GLY A 75 20.04 11.37 -2.45
C GLY A 75 18.83 11.69 -1.61
N VAL A 76 18.05 10.67 -1.21
CA VAL A 76 16.88 10.92 -0.38
C VAL A 76 16.90 9.97 0.81
N ASP A 77 16.32 10.44 1.90
CA ASP A 77 16.10 9.64 3.08
C ASP A 77 14.63 9.70 3.43
N LEU A 78 14.10 8.56 3.83
CA LEU A 78 12.70 8.48 4.18
C LEU A 78 12.46 9.22 5.49
N ALA A 79 11.58 10.21 5.44
CA ALA A 79 11.24 10.97 6.64
C ALA A 79 9.94 10.49 7.25
N GLN A 80 9.01 10.05 6.43
CA GLN A 80 7.71 9.63 6.91
C GLN A 80 7.06 8.76 5.85
N ALA A 81 6.34 7.74 6.27
CA ALA A 81 5.65 6.86 5.34
C ALA A 81 4.30 6.48 5.92
N SER A 82 3.31 6.45 5.07
CA SER A 82 2.01 5.92 5.42
C SER A 82 1.31 5.47 4.16
N TRP A 83 0.50 4.46 4.29
CA TRP A 83 -0.27 3.98 3.15
C TRP A 83 -1.48 3.25 3.67
N SER A 84 -2.46 3.09 2.78
CA SER A 84 -3.65 2.35 3.12
C SER A 84 -4.20 1.71 1.87
N CYS A 85 -5.03 0.69 2.06
CA CYS A 85 -5.70 0.00 0.97
C CYS A 85 -7.18 -0.03 1.26
N GLU A 86 -7.99 0.06 0.21
CA GLU A 86 -9.42 -0.07 0.37
C GLU A 86 -9.98 -0.70 -0.88
N GLU A 87 -11.04 -1.43 -0.70
CA GLU A 87 -11.74 -2.03 -1.83
C GLU A 87 -12.64 -0.98 -2.44
N ILE A 88 -12.58 -0.84 -3.75
CA ILE A 88 -13.35 0.19 -4.44
C ILE A 88 -14.08 -0.44 -5.61
N GLU A 89 -15.01 0.33 -6.15
CA GLU A 89 -15.61 0.01 -7.42
C GLU A 89 -14.89 0.82 -8.48
N TYR A 90 -14.30 0.12 -9.42
CA TYR A 90 -13.48 0.78 -10.42
C TYR A 90 -14.20 0.83 -11.75
N ASP A 91 -14.29 2.02 -12.31
CA ASP A 91 -14.91 2.25 -13.60
C ASP A 91 -13.90 2.93 -14.50
N PRO A 92 -13.31 2.20 -15.45
CA PRO A 92 -12.29 2.80 -16.30
C PRO A 92 -12.79 4.01 -17.08
N GLU A 93 -14.05 4.00 -17.45
CA GLU A 93 -14.58 5.14 -18.18
C GLU A 93 -14.69 6.38 -17.33
N ALA A 94 -15.07 6.19 -16.06
CA ALA A 94 -15.14 7.32 -15.16
C ALA A 94 -13.76 7.91 -14.93
N GLU A 95 -12.76 7.03 -14.85
CA GLU A 95 -11.40 7.51 -14.68
C GLU A 95 -10.95 8.36 -15.85
N GLU A 96 -11.31 7.94 -17.03
CA GLU A 96 -10.94 8.72 -18.21
C GLU A 96 -11.58 10.09 -18.17
N TRP A 97 -12.79 10.15 -17.69
CA TRP A 97 -13.45 11.42 -17.60
C TRP A 97 -12.74 12.35 -16.64
N ASP A 98 -12.28 11.81 -15.55
CA ASP A 98 -11.55 12.62 -14.58
C ASP A 98 -10.31 13.22 -15.22
N LEU A 99 -9.62 12.43 -16.01
CA LEU A 99 -8.44 12.93 -16.69
C LEU A 99 -8.79 14.03 -17.66
N ASP A 100 -9.90 13.86 -18.37
CA ASP A 100 -10.32 14.88 -19.33
C ASP A 100 -10.60 16.18 -18.62
N GLU A 101 -11.24 16.10 -17.50
CA GLU A 101 -11.57 17.30 -16.76
C GLU A 101 -10.33 18.03 -16.30
N ASP A 102 -9.32 17.28 -15.93
CA ASP A 102 -8.11 17.90 -15.46
C ASP A 102 -7.45 18.74 -16.53
N GLU A 103 -7.61 18.35 -17.75
CA GLU A 103 -6.98 19.08 -18.83
C GLU A 103 -7.64 20.42 -19.07
N ASN A 104 -8.87 20.55 -18.70
CA ASN A 104 -9.56 21.80 -18.90
C ASN A 104 -9.26 22.79 -17.79
#